data_ae64514caf058d6df8d89fb7cd6a231f
#
_entry.id   ae64514caf058d6df8d89fb7cd6a231f
#
_cell.length_a   1.000
_cell.length_b   1.000
_cell.length_c   1.000
_cell.angle_alpha   90.00
_cell.angle_beta   90.00
_cell.angle_gamma   90.00
#
_symmetry.space_group_name_H-M   'P 1'
#
loop_
_entity.id
_entity.type
_entity.pdbx_description
1 polymer ?
#
loop_
_entity_poly.entity_id
_entity_poly.type
_entity_poly.pdbx_seq_one_letter_code
_entity_poly.pdbx_strand_id
1 'polypeptide(L)'
;MGTSKGYIAPTRPEWSASKRSVSTFLRNRDTDSKAKAVSKFAEAMSTGTSSASAFSSAAGNVLAFAKGLATNGLNNTLSLFGRDDLIGKKPDEILNALLDQFTNSGATIEDSLAADALSSAFDELNISSSDDLAHVDLNDLLREMITAFINFSFDLHYHEKIGQGRTPAETKDILTDIHKYIANALHDKLTPAEIGKINLSSLGDAALVSSMLHDAYSICMDFYGDSNK
;
A
#
# COMPACT_ATOMS: atom_id res chain seq x y z
N MET A 1 -9.34 17.10 23.98
CA MET A 1 -8.88 17.83 22.77
C MET A 1 -7.51 17.28 22.42
N GLY A 2 -7.47 16.30 21.51
CA GLY A 2 -6.20 15.76 20.99
C GLY A 2 -5.62 16.77 20.02
N THR A 3 -4.43 17.29 20.32
CA THR A 3 -3.63 18.03 19.34
C THR A 3 -3.16 17.04 18.29
N SER A 4 -3.88 16.96 17.18
CA SER A 4 -3.42 16.35 15.96
C SER A 4 -2.06 16.97 15.63
N LYS A 5 -0.95 16.23 15.80
CA LYS A 5 0.34 16.65 15.27
C LYS A 5 0.17 16.70 13.76
N GLY A 6 0.04 17.90 13.20
CA GLY A 6 -0.08 18.10 11.78
C GLY A 6 1.07 17.41 11.05
N TYR A 7 0.76 16.79 9.91
CA TYR A 7 1.75 16.19 9.03
C TYR A 7 2.86 17.21 8.72
N ILE A 8 4.11 16.89 9.10
CA ILE A 8 5.27 17.72 8.79
C ILE A 8 5.84 17.23 7.45
N ALA A 9 5.68 18.05 6.42
CA ALA A 9 6.18 17.72 5.09
C ALA A 9 7.71 17.49 5.13
N PRO A 10 8.21 16.39 4.56
CA PRO A 10 9.64 16.11 4.50
C PRO A 10 10.42 17.20 3.78
N THR A 11 11.64 17.51 4.25
CA THR A 11 12.48 18.61 3.77
C THR A 11 13.68 18.17 2.93
N ARG A 12 13.91 16.85 2.79
CA ARG A 12 15.04 16.32 2.00
C ARG A 12 14.99 16.76 0.53
N PRO A 13 16.15 16.81 -0.18
CA PRO A 13 16.23 17.25 -1.58
C PRO A 13 15.31 16.47 -2.53
N GLU A 14 15.17 15.15 -2.35
CA GLU A 14 14.31 14.27 -3.14
C GLU A 14 12.85 14.71 -3.08
N TRP A 15 12.36 15.09 -1.89
CA TRP A 15 11.02 15.64 -1.71
C TRP A 15 10.82 16.97 -2.40
N SER A 16 11.88 17.81 -2.47
CA SER A 16 11.83 19.06 -3.23
C SER A 16 11.71 18.80 -4.73
N ALA A 17 12.41 17.79 -5.26
CA ALA A 17 12.30 17.37 -6.65
C ALA A 17 10.91 16.80 -6.95
N SER A 18 10.39 15.94 -6.08
CA SER A 18 9.05 15.37 -6.19
C SER A 18 7.96 16.46 -6.19
N LYS A 19 8.00 17.41 -5.24
CA LYS A 19 7.06 18.54 -5.18
C LYS A 19 7.06 19.40 -6.46
N ARG A 20 8.25 19.63 -7.07
CA ARG A 20 8.35 20.36 -8.33
C ARG A 20 7.75 19.57 -9.50
N SER A 21 8.00 18.27 -9.56
CA SER A 21 7.46 17.39 -10.60
C SER A 21 5.94 17.32 -10.55
N VAL A 22 5.34 17.18 -9.37
CA VAL A 22 3.89 17.24 -9.17
C VAL A 22 3.35 18.62 -9.61
N SER A 23 4.01 19.73 -9.25
CA SER A 23 3.59 21.07 -9.72
C SER A 23 3.63 21.21 -11.24
N THR A 24 4.61 20.60 -11.91
CA THR A 24 4.71 20.59 -13.37
C THR A 24 3.58 19.77 -13.98
N PHE A 25 3.29 18.58 -13.43
CA PHE A 25 2.16 17.78 -13.87
C PHE A 25 0.82 18.51 -13.71
N LEU A 26 0.59 19.18 -12.59
CA LEU A 26 -0.66 19.93 -12.36
C LEU A 26 -0.86 21.09 -13.36
N ARG A 27 0.22 21.62 -13.94
CA ARG A 27 0.17 22.68 -14.94
C ARG A 27 0.02 22.12 -16.37
N ASN A 28 0.75 21.06 -16.70
CA ASN A 28 0.83 20.54 -18.06
C ASN A 28 -0.23 19.49 -18.35
N ARG A 29 -0.54 18.62 -17.38
CA ARG A 29 -1.55 17.53 -17.47
C ARG A 29 -1.27 16.52 -18.59
N ASP A 30 -0.02 16.37 -19.01
CA ASP A 30 0.42 15.39 -20.00
C ASP A 30 0.98 14.12 -19.34
N THR A 31 1.14 13.06 -20.13
CA THR A 31 1.63 11.76 -19.68
C THR A 31 3.05 11.81 -19.17
N ASP A 32 3.94 12.58 -19.83
CA ASP A 32 5.35 12.65 -19.45
C ASP A 32 5.54 13.32 -18.10
N SER A 33 4.84 14.44 -17.88
CA SER A 33 4.90 15.13 -16.58
C SER A 33 4.26 14.29 -15.44
N LYS A 34 3.21 13.52 -15.74
CA LYS A 34 2.62 12.53 -14.80
C LYS A 34 3.63 11.45 -14.43
N ALA A 35 4.21 10.81 -15.44
CA ALA A 35 5.21 9.77 -15.25
C ALA A 35 6.41 10.27 -14.42
N LYS A 36 6.89 11.49 -14.72
CA LYS A 36 7.95 12.15 -13.95
C LYS A 36 7.53 12.45 -12.49
N ALA A 37 6.28 12.84 -12.28
CA ALA A 37 5.78 13.10 -10.93
C ALA A 37 5.77 11.82 -10.08
N VAL A 38 5.28 10.70 -10.63
CA VAL A 38 5.28 9.39 -9.97
C VAL A 38 6.71 8.88 -9.74
N SER A 39 7.58 8.96 -10.74
CA SER A 39 8.99 8.55 -10.61
C SER A 39 9.72 9.31 -9.49
N LYS A 40 9.57 10.64 -9.43
CA LYS A 40 10.20 11.46 -8.38
C LYS A 40 9.57 11.29 -7.00
N PHE A 41 8.30 10.91 -6.95
CA PHE A 41 7.67 10.50 -5.70
C PHE A 41 8.24 9.17 -5.20
N ALA A 42 8.34 8.16 -6.07
CA ALA A 42 8.91 6.86 -5.75
C ALA A 42 10.38 6.98 -5.26
N GLU A 43 11.19 7.81 -5.93
CA GLU A 43 12.56 8.13 -5.50
C GLU A 43 12.59 8.74 -4.08
N ALA A 44 11.69 9.66 -3.78
CA ALA A 44 11.61 10.28 -2.46
C ALA A 44 11.15 9.29 -1.37
N MET A 45 10.23 8.39 -1.70
CA MET A 45 9.74 7.34 -0.80
C MET A 45 10.80 6.28 -0.53
N SER A 46 11.54 5.84 -1.55
CA SER A 46 12.56 4.78 -1.44
C SER A 46 13.69 5.16 -0.48
N THR A 47 13.94 6.45 -0.27
CA THR A 47 14.95 6.96 0.67
C THR A 47 14.42 7.16 2.10
N GLY A 48 13.11 6.99 2.33
CA GLY A 48 12.43 7.18 3.62
C GLY A 48 12.07 5.84 4.29
N THR A 49 12.27 5.72 5.61
CA THR A 49 12.19 4.41 6.28
C THR A 49 11.00 4.21 7.23
N SER A 50 10.29 5.25 7.68
CA SER A 50 9.35 5.09 8.80
C SER A 50 7.96 4.59 8.40
N SER A 51 7.34 5.15 7.36
CA SER A 51 5.98 4.74 6.95
C SER A 51 5.94 3.32 6.36
N ALA A 52 7.01 2.90 5.69
CA ALA A 52 7.15 1.55 5.14
C ALA A 52 7.17 0.45 6.22
N SER A 53 7.67 0.74 7.42
CA SER A 53 7.81 -0.25 8.50
C SER A 53 6.45 -0.72 9.04
N ALA A 54 5.53 0.21 9.35
CA ALA A 54 4.19 -0.12 9.82
C ALA A 54 3.42 -0.95 8.78
N PHE A 55 3.43 -0.49 7.52
CA PHE A 55 2.81 -1.22 6.42
C PHE A 55 3.43 -2.61 6.22
N SER A 56 4.76 -2.72 6.18
CA SER A 56 5.43 -4.01 5.95
C SER A 56 5.12 -5.01 7.06
N SER A 57 5.01 -4.56 8.30
CA SER A 57 4.62 -5.40 9.43
C SER A 57 3.16 -5.87 9.30
N ALA A 58 2.24 -4.94 9.03
CA ALA A 58 0.82 -5.25 8.91
C ALA A 58 0.54 -6.19 7.71
N ALA A 59 1.07 -5.87 6.54
CA ALA A 59 0.91 -6.70 5.34
C ALA A 59 1.56 -8.08 5.49
N GLY A 60 2.73 -8.16 6.15
CA GLY A 60 3.37 -9.43 6.48
C GLY A 60 2.48 -10.32 7.37
N ASN A 61 1.85 -9.74 8.39
CA ASN A 61 0.91 -10.45 9.26
C ASN A 61 -0.33 -10.93 8.51
N VAL A 62 -0.90 -10.11 7.61
CA VAL A 62 -2.02 -10.50 6.75
C VAL A 62 -1.67 -11.71 5.88
N LEU A 63 -0.52 -11.66 5.20
CA LEU A 63 -0.05 -12.77 4.35
C LEU A 63 0.18 -14.05 5.16
N ALA A 64 0.81 -13.93 6.34
CA ALA A 64 1.03 -15.08 7.23
C ALA A 64 -0.29 -15.68 7.70
N PHE A 65 -1.26 -14.83 8.06
CA PHE A 65 -2.57 -15.28 8.49
C PHE A 65 -3.31 -15.97 7.34
N ALA A 66 -3.36 -15.37 6.14
CA ALA A 66 -3.99 -15.95 4.96
C ALA A 66 -3.37 -17.33 4.61
N LYS A 67 -2.04 -17.45 4.64
CA LYS A 67 -1.36 -18.74 4.46
C LYS A 67 -1.71 -19.74 5.54
N GLY A 68 -1.77 -19.30 6.80
CA GLY A 68 -2.17 -20.12 7.93
C GLY A 68 -3.57 -20.68 7.75
N LEU A 69 -4.52 -19.86 7.31
CA LEU A 69 -5.89 -20.29 7.00
C LEU A 69 -5.91 -21.43 5.98
N ALA A 70 -5.18 -21.27 4.87
CA ALA A 70 -5.12 -22.24 3.80
C ALA A 70 -4.46 -23.57 4.21
N THR A 71 -3.50 -23.52 5.15
CA THR A 71 -2.69 -24.71 5.53
C THR A 71 -3.16 -25.40 6.80
N ASN A 72 -3.58 -24.64 7.81
CA ASN A 72 -3.86 -25.14 9.17
C ASN A 72 -5.34 -25.02 9.55
N GLY A 73 -6.13 -24.31 8.74
CA GLY A 73 -7.51 -23.96 9.06
C GLY A 73 -7.64 -22.84 10.09
N LEU A 74 -8.86 -22.32 10.25
CA LEU A 74 -9.14 -21.10 11.01
C LEU A 74 -8.72 -21.20 12.49
N ASN A 75 -9.21 -22.21 13.22
CA ASN A 75 -9.00 -22.29 14.67
C ASN A 75 -7.52 -22.41 15.05
N ASN A 76 -6.77 -23.27 14.32
CA ASN A 76 -5.34 -23.43 14.57
C ASN A 76 -4.57 -22.14 14.24
N THR A 77 -4.95 -21.45 13.17
CA THR A 77 -4.32 -20.19 12.79
C THR A 77 -4.60 -19.10 13.81
N LEU A 78 -5.83 -18.97 14.29
CA LEU A 78 -6.17 -18.04 15.37
C LEU A 78 -5.34 -18.29 16.63
N SER A 79 -5.19 -19.55 17.03
CA SER A 79 -4.35 -19.93 18.19
C SER A 79 -2.88 -19.57 17.97
N LEU A 80 -2.33 -19.77 16.76
CA LEU A 80 -0.96 -19.38 16.44
C LEU A 80 -0.73 -17.86 16.52
N PHE A 81 -1.77 -17.07 16.24
CA PHE A 81 -1.75 -15.60 16.36
C PHE A 81 -2.16 -15.09 17.74
N GLY A 82 -2.39 -16.01 18.72
CA GLY A 82 -2.80 -15.65 20.07
C GLY A 82 -4.23 -15.08 20.16
N ARG A 83 -5.09 -15.45 19.22
CA ARG A 83 -6.47 -14.96 19.09
C ARG A 83 -7.51 -16.06 19.31
N ASP A 84 -7.32 -16.86 20.35
CA ASP A 84 -8.31 -17.87 20.77
C ASP A 84 -9.66 -17.24 21.13
N ASP A 85 -9.66 -15.96 21.50
CA ASP A 85 -10.86 -15.15 21.77
C ASP A 85 -11.79 -14.99 20.56
N LEU A 86 -11.27 -15.19 19.36
CA LEU A 86 -12.02 -15.10 18.10
C LEU A 86 -12.58 -16.45 17.61
N ILE A 87 -12.22 -17.56 18.24
CA ILE A 87 -12.73 -18.88 17.86
C ILE A 87 -14.26 -18.91 18.06
N GLY A 88 -14.97 -19.26 17.00
CA GLY A 88 -16.43 -19.30 16.99
C GLY A 88 -17.12 -17.95 16.74
N LYS A 89 -16.37 -16.88 16.49
CA LYS A 89 -16.92 -15.61 16.01
C LYS A 89 -17.26 -15.69 14.53
N LYS A 90 -18.02 -14.70 14.03
CA LYS A 90 -18.34 -14.63 12.61
C LYS A 90 -17.09 -14.28 11.79
N PRO A 91 -17.00 -14.77 10.54
CA PRO A 91 -15.84 -14.53 9.68
C PRO A 91 -15.50 -13.05 9.43
N ASP A 92 -16.50 -12.17 9.34
CA ASP A 92 -16.35 -10.73 9.21
C ASP A 92 -15.83 -10.06 10.50
N GLU A 93 -16.33 -10.51 11.66
CA GLU A 93 -15.84 -10.04 12.97
C GLU A 93 -14.37 -10.42 13.19
N ILE A 94 -13.98 -11.63 12.77
CA ILE A 94 -12.60 -12.13 12.85
C ILE A 94 -11.68 -11.25 11.98
N LEU A 95 -12.05 -11.01 10.74
CA LEU A 95 -11.24 -10.21 9.81
C LEU A 95 -11.01 -8.80 10.36
N ASN A 96 -12.06 -8.12 10.80
CA ASN A 96 -11.97 -6.78 11.36
C ASN A 96 -11.07 -6.72 12.61
N ALA A 97 -11.24 -7.67 13.54
CA ALA A 97 -10.44 -7.72 14.75
C ALA A 97 -8.95 -7.98 14.49
N LEU A 98 -8.63 -8.73 13.42
CA LEU A 98 -7.25 -8.98 13.01
C LEU A 98 -6.66 -7.76 12.31
N LEU A 99 -7.42 -7.06 11.46
CA LEU A 99 -6.96 -5.81 10.85
C LEU A 99 -6.62 -4.77 11.91
N ASP A 100 -7.50 -4.57 12.90
CA ASP A 100 -7.26 -3.66 14.02
C ASP A 100 -5.96 -4.00 14.76
N GLN A 101 -5.73 -5.29 15.01
CA GLN A 101 -4.49 -5.75 15.66
C GLN A 101 -3.26 -5.49 14.78
N PHE A 102 -3.31 -5.85 13.50
CA PHE A 102 -2.16 -5.78 12.61
C PHE A 102 -1.77 -4.33 12.28
N THR A 103 -2.75 -3.42 12.32
CA THR A 103 -2.55 -1.99 12.08
C THR A 103 -2.52 -1.16 13.36
N ASN A 104 -2.34 -1.80 14.52
CA ASN A 104 -2.29 -1.13 15.82
C ASN A 104 -3.46 -0.16 16.04
N SER A 105 -4.67 -0.55 15.56
CA SER A 105 -5.90 0.25 15.59
C SER A 105 -5.74 1.68 15.04
N GLY A 106 -4.81 1.89 14.09
CA GLY A 106 -4.55 3.21 13.50
C GLY A 106 -3.97 4.24 14.47
N ALA A 107 -3.19 3.80 15.45
CA ALA A 107 -2.68 4.66 16.55
C ALA A 107 -1.77 5.78 16.07
N THR A 108 -1.06 5.58 14.95
CA THR A 108 -0.21 6.59 14.31
C THR A 108 -0.69 6.88 12.88
N ILE A 109 -0.14 7.92 12.24
CA ILE A 109 -0.42 8.21 10.83
C ILE A 109 0.06 7.04 9.95
N GLU A 110 1.18 6.45 10.27
CA GLU A 110 1.74 5.30 9.57
C GLU A 110 0.85 4.04 9.73
N ASP A 111 0.32 3.81 10.92
CA ASP A 111 -0.63 2.72 11.19
C ASP A 111 -1.95 2.93 10.44
N SER A 112 -2.47 4.16 10.44
CA SER A 112 -3.68 4.51 9.67
C SER A 112 -3.47 4.33 8.17
N LEU A 113 -2.31 4.74 7.64
CA LEU A 113 -1.97 4.56 6.23
C LEU A 113 -1.88 3.08 5.86
N ALA A 114 -1.34 2.25 6.75
CA ALA A 114 -1.33 0.79 6.56
C ALA A 114 -2.75 0.22 6.58
N ALA A 115 -3.60 0.65 7.52
CA ALA A 115 -5.00 0.21 7.60
C ALA A 115 -5.79 0.55 6.33
N ASP A 116 -5.67 1.79 5.84
CA ASP A 116 -6.33 2.25 4.61
C ASP A 116 -5.86 1.43 3.40
N ALA A 117 -4.56 1.15 3.30
CA ALA A 117 -4.00 0.35 2.22
C ALA A 117 -4.49 -1.11 2.24
N LEU A 118 -4.53 -1.75 3.41
CA LEU A 118 -5.04 -3.11 3.55
C LEU A 118 -6.54 -3.18 3.24
N SER A 119 -7.34 -2.25 3.77
CA SER A 119 -8.78 -2.18 3.50
C SER A 119 -9.07 -2.00 2.02
N SER A 120 -8.34 -1.10 1.35
CA SER A 120 -8.50 -0.89 -0.10
C SER A 120 -8.13 -2.13 -0.92
N ALA A 121 -7.07 -2.84 -0.54
CA ALA A 121 -6.70 -4.08 -1.21
C ALA A 121 -7.77 -5.17 -1.02
N PHE A 122 -8.37 -5.24 0.16
CA PHE A 122 -9.45 -6.17 0.44
C PHE A 122 -10.70 -5.84 -0.37
N ASP A 123 -11.06 -4.57 -0.48
CA ASP A 123 -12.19 -4.12 -1.32
C ASP A 123 -11.96 -4.50 -2.80
N GLU A 124 -10.75 -4.26 -3.33
CA GLU A 124 -10.41 -4.59 -4.73
C GLU A 124 -10.49 -6.10 -5.01
N LEU A 125 -10.08 -6.93 -4.06
CA LEU A 125 -10.11 -8.39 -4.16
C LEU A 125 -11.42 -9.01 -3.66
N ASN A 126 -12.42 -8.20 -3.28
CA ASN A 126 -13.69 -8.63 -2.70
C ASN A 126 -13.54 -9.51 -1.46
N ILE A 127 -12.57 -9.21 -0.62
CA ILE A 127 -12.32 -9.89 0.66
C ILE A 127 -13.13 -9.18 1.75
N SER A 128 -14.19 -9.80 2.24
CA SER A 128 -15.07 -9.26 3.28
C SER A 128 -15.05 -10.07 4.57
N SER A 129 -14.39 -11.23 4.54
CA SER A 129 -14.37 -12.18 5.64
C SER A 129 -13.06 -12.98 5.70
N SER A 130 -12.81 -13.66 6.83
CA SER A 130 -11.70 -14.60 6.96
C SER A 130 -11.82 -15.80 6.00
N ASP A 131 -13.03 -16.15 5.58
CA ASP A 131 -13.27 -17.23 4.63
C ASP A 131 -12.81 -16.84 3.22
N ASP A 132 -13.06 -15.59 2.79
CA ASP A 132 -12.56 -15.06 1.52
C ASP A 132 -11.02 -15.02 1.52
N LEU A 133 -10.44 -14.55 2.64
CA LEU A 133 -8.98 -14.47 2.79
C LEU A 133 -8.30 -15.85 2.71
N ALA A 134 -8.99 -16.94 3.11
CA ALA A 134 -8.46 -18.29 3.01
C ALA A 134 -8.27 -18.79 1.57
N HIS A 135 -8.95 -18.17 0.61
CA HIS A 135 -8.99 -18.59 -0.80
C HIS A 135 -8.31 -17.61 -1.76
N VAL A 136 -7.81 -16.46 -1.27
CA VAL A 136 -7.16 -15.45 -2.09
C VAL A 136 -5.80 -15.94 -2.61
N ASP A 137 -5.45 -15.55 -3.83
CA ASP A 137 -4.07 -15.68 -4.31
C ASP A 137 -3.16 -14.70 -3.55
N LEU A 138 -2.14 -15.24 -2.87
CA LEU A 138 -1.26 -14.44 -2.01
C LEU A 138 -0.40 -13.44 -2.81
N ASN A 139 -0.15 -13.73 -4.10
CA ASN A 139 0.62 -12.82 -4.95
C ASN A 139 -0.25 -11.63 -5.36
N ASP A 140 -1.51 -11.88 -5.68
CA ASP A 140 -2.47 -10.82 -5.99
C ASP A 140 -2.72 -9.97 -4.75
N LEU A 141 -2.89 -10.58 -3.58
CA LEU A 141 -3.07 -9.88 -2.31
C LEU A 141 -1.87 -8.96 -2.01
N LEU A 142 -0.66 -9.47 -2.13
CA LEU A 142 0.56 -8.68 -1.89
C LEU A 142 0.67 -7.50 -2.88
N ARG A 143 0.41 -7.75 -4.16
CA ARG A 143 0.46 -6.71 -5.20
C ARG A 143 -0.55 -5.60 -4.92
N GLU A 144 -1.79 -5.95 -4.62
CA GLU A 144 -2.84 -4.96 -4.33
C GLU A 144 -2.56 -4.18 -3.04
N MET A 145 -2.07 -4.83 -1.98
CA MET A 145 -1.65 -4.13 -0.75
C MET A 145 -0.54 -3.11 -1.02
N ILE A 146 0.48 -3.48 -1.82
CA ILE A 146 1.59 -2.58 -2.19
C ILE A 146 1.07 -1.42 -3.06
N THR A 147 0.23 -1.71 -4.04
CA THR A 147 -0.35 -0.70 -4.94
C THR A 147 -1.17 0.31 -4.14
N ALA A 148 -2.04 -0.16 -3.26
CA ALA A 148 -2.84 0.69 -2.39
C ALA A 148 -1.96 1.54 -1.46
N PHE A 149 -0.94 0.96 -0.85
CA PHE A 149 -0.02 1.69 0.03
C PHE A 149 0.71 2.83 -0.71
N ILE A 150 1.17 2.59 -1.93
CA ILE A 150 1.84 3.63 -2.74
C ILE A 150 0.85 4.74 -3.12
N ASN A 151 -0.39 4.38 -3.49
CA ASN A 151 -1.44 5.33 -3.80
C ASN A 151 -1.79 6.23 -2.60
N PHE A 152 -2.08 5.63 -1.44
CA PHE A 152 -2.40 6.38 -0.22
C PHE A 152 -1.21 7.20 0.29
N SER A 153 0.02 6.70 0.11
CA SER A 153 1.22 7.47 0.41
C SER A 153 1.33 8.70 -0.50
N PHE A 154 1.00 8.57 -1.78
CA PHE A 154 0.96 9.71 -2.69
C PHE A 154 -0.10 10.73 -2.26
N ASP A 155 -1.29 10.28 -1.93
CA ASP A 155 -2.39 11.14 -1.46
C ASP A 155 -2.03 11.87 -0.17
N LEU A 156 -1.45 11.18 0.81
CA LEU A 156 -0.99 11.79 2.06
C LEU A 156 -0.05 12.98 1.81
N HIS A 157 0.82 12.87 0.82
CA HIS A 157 1.80 13.91 0.53
C HIS A 157 1.29 15.04 -0.38
N TYR A 158 0.30 14.75 -1.25
CA TYR A 158 -0.04 15.67 -2.35
C TYR A 158 -1.51 16.03 -2.46
N HIS A 159 -2.44 15.39 -1.73
CA HIS A 159 -3.86 15.67 -1.82
C HIS A 159 -4.18 17.16 -1.61
N GLU A 160 -3.65 17.78 -0.56
CA GLU A 160 -3.84 19.21 -0.29
C GLU A 160 -3.33 20.09 -1.44
N LYS A 161 -2.13 19.79 -1.94
CA LYS A 161 -1.54 20.53 -3.06
C LYS A 161 -2.34 20.39 -4.35
N ILE A 162 -2.84 19.19 -4.63
CA ILE A 162 -3.66 18.90 -5.80
C ILE A 162 -5.01 19.61 -5.67
N GLY A 163 -5.58 19.65 -4.48
CA GLY A 163 -6.87 20.31 -4.20
C GLY A 163 -6.84 21.82 -4.23
N GLN A 164 -5.67 22.48 -4.13
CA GLN A 164 -5.57 23.94 -4.13
C GLN A 164 -6.20 24.57 -5.38
N GLY A 165 -7.26 25.36 -5.20
CA GLY A 165 -7.96 26.06 -6.27
C GLY A 165 -8.79 25.16 -7.19
N ARG A 166 -9.10 23.92 -6.78
CA ARG A 166 -9.90 22.95 -7.54
C ARG A 166 -11.10 22.49 -6.76
N THR A 167 -12.10 22.01 -7.47
CA THR A 167 -13.25 21.33 -6.87
C THR A 167 -12.86 19.93 -6.36
N PRO A 168 -13.63 19.34 -5.43
CA PRO A 168 -13.43 17.96 -4.99
C PRO A 168 -13.45 16.94 -6.14
N ALA A 169 -14.32 17.15 -7.15
CA ALA A 169 -14.41 16.28 -8.32
C ALA A 169 -13.11 16.33 -9.15
N GLU A 170 -12.62 17.53 -9.48
CA GLU A 170 -11.35 17.69 -10.23
C GLU A 170 -10.16 17.11 -9.46
N THR A 171 -10.13 17.26 -8.13
CA THR A 171 -9.09 16.69 -7.28
C THR A 171 -9.12 15.17 -7.35
N LYS A 172 -10.31 14.58 -7.21
CA LYS A 172 -10.52 13.13 -7.32
C LYS A 172 -10.10 12.59 -8.69
N ASP A 173 -10.45 13.26 -9.77
CA ASP A 173 -10.10 12.84 -11.13
C ASP A 173 -8.58 12.81 -11.33
N ILE A 174 -7.87 13.81 -10.80
CA ILE A 174 -6.40 13.89 -10.87
C ILE A 174 -5.76 12.74 -10.08
N LEU A 175 -6.21 12.49 -8.85
CA LEU A 175 -5.69 11.41 -8.03
C LEU A 175 -5.97 10.05 -8.67
N THR A 176 -7.19 9.84 -9.16
CA THR A 176 -7.56 8.61 -9.88
C THR A 176 -6.67 8.36 -11.10
N ASP A 177 -6.32 9.39 -11.85
CA ASP A 177 -5.44 9.29 -13.01
C ASP A 177 -4.00 8.89 -12.62
N ILE A 178 -3.51 9.40 -11.48
CA ILE A 178 -2.21 9.01 -10.93
C ILE A 178 -2.25 7.59 -10.38
N HIS A 179 -3.29 7.21 -9.63
CA HIS A 179 -3.47 5.87 -9.09
C HIS A 179 -3.50 4.81 -10.20
N LYS A 180 -4.24 5.07 -11.28
CA LYS A 180 -4.25 4.19 -12.46
C LYS A 180 -2.86 4.06 -13.09
N TYR A 181 -2.09 5.15 -13.16
CA TYR A 181 -0.73 5.10 -13.69
C TYR A 181 0.19 4.23 -12.83
N ILE A 182 0.12 4.38 -11.49
CA ILE A 182 0.88 3.56 -10.55
C ILE A 182 0.46 2.08 -10.65
N ALA A 183 -0.85 1.81 -10.63
CA ALA A 183 -1.38 0.46 -10.71
C ALA A 183 -0.94 -0.24 -12.01
N ASN A 184 -1.03 0.44 -13.16
CA ASN A 184 -0.58 -0.12 -14.44
C ASN A 184 0.92 -0.44 -14.43
N ALA A 185 1.77 0.45 -13.90
CA ALA A 185 3.20 0.22 -13.81
C ALA A 185 3.53 -1.02 -12.97
N LEU A 186 2.86 -1.19 -11.84
CA LEU A 186 3.05 -2.34 -10.96
C LEU A 186 2.46 -3.62 -11.53
N HIS A 187 1.28 -3.55 -12.15
CA HIS A 187 0.62 -4.72 -12.74
C HIS A 187 1.44 -5.30 -13.89
N ASP A 188 2.04 -4.45 -14.71
CA ASP A 188 2.86 -4.87 -15.85
C ASP A 188 4.20 -5.52 -15.45
N LYS A 189 4.80 -5.08 -14.34
CA LYS A 189 6.15 -5.48 -13.92
C LYS A 189 6.18 -6.39 -12.68
N LEU A 190 5.29 -6.19 -11.70
CA LEU A 190 5.13 -7.06 -10.53
C LEU A 190 4.24 -8.27 -10.88
N THR A 191 4.71 -9.09 -11.80
CA THR A 191 3.95 -10.27 -12.24
C THR A 191 3.93 -11.37 -11.19
N PRO A 192 2.94 -12.27 -11.18
CA PRO A 192 2.92 -13.45 -10.30
C PRO A 192 4.20 -14.29 -10.44
N ALA A 193 4.81 -14.32 -11.63
CA ALA A 193 6.08 -15.02 -11.86
C ALA A 193 7.26 -14.39 -11.12
N GLU A 194 7.28 -13.08 -10.96
CA GLU A 194 8.31 -12.38 -10.16
C GLU A 194 8.06 -12.58 -8.66
N ILE A 195 6.80 -12.45 -8.22
CA ILE A 195 6.40 -12.67 -6.83
C ILE A 195 6.57 -14.15 -6.46
N GLY A 196 6.27 -15.08 -7.37
CA GLY A 196 6.43 -16.53 -7.16
C GLY A 196 7.89 -17.00 -7.01
N LYS A 197 8.88 -16.19 -7.37
CA LYS A 197 10.29 -16.43 -7.05
C LYS A 197 10.62 -16.22 -5.58
N ILE A 198 9.72 -15.57 -4.85
CA ILE A 198 9.87 -15.28 -3.43
C ILE A 198 9.61 -16.58 -2.66
N ASN A 199 10.49 -16.89 -1.73
CA ASN A 199 10.29 -18.03 -0.85
C ASN A 199 9.12 -17.77 0.10
N LEU A 200 7.93 -18.25 -0.27
CA LEU A 200 6.70 -18.11 0.51
C LEU A 200 6.77 -18.79 1.90
N SER A 201 7.85 -19.52 2.21
CA SER A 201 8.08 -20.04 3.57
C SER A 201 8.38 -18.92 4.59
N SER A 202 8.76 -17.73 4.10
CA SER A 202 9.02 -16.54 4.93
C SER A 202 7.81 -15.58 4.98
N LEU A 203 6.62 -15.99 4.57
CA LEU A 203 5.40 -15.18 4.73
C LEU A 203 5.19 -14.85 6.21
N GLY A 204 4.93 -13.58 6.49
CA GLY A 204 4.93 -13.01 7.84
C GLY A 204 6.20 -12.25 8.17
N ASP A 205 7.19 -12.28 7.28
CA ASP A 205 8.41 -11.49 7.42
C ASP A 205 8.19 -10.07 6.85
N ALA A 206 8.18 -9.10 7.75
CA ALA A 206 8.13 -7.68 7.37
C ALA A 206 9.28 -7.27 6.43
N ALA A 207 10.43 -7.94 6.52
CA ALA A 207 11.57 -7.70 5.65
C ALA A 207 11.27 -8.10 4.20
N LEU A 208 10.51 -9.18 3.97
CA LEU A 208 10.08 -9.56 2.64
C LEU A 208 9.17 -8.51 2.01
N VAL A 209 8.15 -8.07 2.73
CA VAL A 209 7.23 -7.03 2.25
C VAL A 209 7.97 -5.72 2.01
N SER A 210 8.92 -5.37 2.89
CA SER A 210 9.77 -4.18 2.72
C SER A 210 10.64 -4.26 1.46
N SER A 211 11.19 -5.42 1.14
CA SER A 211 11.96 -5.65 -0.09
C SER A 211 11.07 -5.48 -1.32
N MET A 212 9.89 -6.08 -1.31
CA MET A 212 8.93 -5.98 -2.43
C MET A 212 8.42 -4.55 -2.63
N LEU A 213 8.21 -3.81 -1.55
CA LEU A 213 7.86 -2.40 -1.62
C LEU A 213 8.99 -1.57 -2.24
N HIS A 214 10.25 -1.89 -1.92
CA HIS A 214 11.40 -1.23 -2.55
C HIS A 214 11.48 -1.53 -4.04
N ASP A 215 11.23 -2.78 -4.44
CA ASP A 215 11.17 -3.18 -5.86
C ASP A 215 10.02 -2.45 -6.58
N ALA A 216 8.87 -2.30 -5.94
CA ALA A 216 7.75 -1.53 -6.47
C ALA A 216 8.10 -0.04 -6.70
N TYR A 217 8.83 0.59 -5.78
CA TYR A 217 9.35 1.93 -6.01
C TYR A 217 10.33 1.99 -7.18
N SER A 218 11.21 1.01 -7.33
CA SER A 218 12.13 0.91 -8.45
C SER A 218 11.38 0.79 -9.78
N ILE A 219 10.34 -0.03 -9.83
CA ILE A 219 9.44 -0.15 -10.99
C ILE A 219 8.81 1.20 -11.36
N CYS A 220 8.28 1.92 -10.38
CA CYS A 220 7.70 3.25 -10.61
C CYS A 220 8.74 4.28 -11.11
N MET A 221 10.00 4.15 -10.70
CA MET A 221 11.09 5.00 -11.20
C MET A 221 11.47 4.67 -12.65
N ASP A 222 11.58 3.39 -12.98
CA ASP A 222 12.04 2.90 -14.28
C ASP A 222 10.96 3.01 -15.36
N PHE A 223 9.68 2.89 -14.98
CA PHE A 223 8.55 2.97 -15.91
C PHE A 223 8.51 4.30 -16.69
N TYR A 224 9.05 5.38 -16.12
CA TYR A 224 9.26 6.65 -16.81
C TYR A 224 10.32 6.56 -17.92
N GLY A 225 11.38 5.77 -17.71
CA GLY A 225 12.47 5.62 -18.69
C GLY A 225 12.06 4.83 -19.94
N ASP A 226 11.18 3.86 -19.79
CA ASP A 226 10.72 2.99 -20.90
C ASP A 226 9.70 3.69 -21.81
N SER A 227 8.95 4.67 -21.30
CA SER A 227 7.96 5.44 -22.08
C SER A 227 8.59 6.43 -23.07
N ASN A 228 9.91 6.66 -23.01
CA ASN A 228 10.66 7.59 -23.86
C ASN A 228 11.60 6.87 -24.87
N LYS A 229 11.44 5.56 -25.10
CA LYS A 229 12.10 4.78 -26.14
C LYS A 229 11.10 4.34 -27.19
#